data_37c0a2e5be083303358b464a1ca49b3f
#
_entry.id   37c0a2e5be083303358b464a1ca49b3f
#
_cell.length_a   1.000
_cell.length_b   1.000
_cell.length_c   1.000
_cell.angle_alpha   90.00
_cell.angle_beta   90.00
_cell.angle_gamma   90.00
#
_symmetry.space_group_name_H-M   'P 1'
#
loop_
_entity.id
_entity.type
_entity.pdbx_description
1 polymer ?
#
loop_
_entity_poly.entity_id
_entity_poly.type
_entity_poly.pdbx_seq_one_letter_code
_entity_poly.pdbx_strand_id
1 'polypeptide(L)'
;FDYAKSLENKATYPFHIVLEEAHRYVQNDNDTYLLGYNIFDRITKEGRKYGVLLGLITQRPSELSETAISQCSNFLIFKVQHPKDVNYIKEMVPNITEETVEKIKLLPPGMCMAFGSGFKIPVIVKFDMPNPAPNSASCDITNSWFVEVGGK
;
A
#
# COMPACT_ATOMS: atom_id res chain seq x y z
N PHE A 1 -16.58 -8.07 -6.29
CA PHE A 1 -17.14 -6.82 -6.79
C PHE A 1 -18.51 -7.02 -7.43
N ASP A 2 -18.66 -8.01 -8.31
CA ASP A 2 -19.95 -8.29 -8.97
C ASP A 2 -21.02 -8.73 -7.97
N TYR A 3 -20.65 -9.48 -6.94
CA TYR A 3 -21.57 -9.81 -5.84
C TYR A 3 -22.06 -8.53 -5.13
N ALA A 4 -21.18 -7.59 -4.82
CA ALA A 4 -21.57 -6.33 -4.18
C ALA A 4 -22.52 -5.50 -5.07
N LYS A 5 -22.41 -5.61 -6.40
CA LYS A 5 -23.31 -4.97 -7.37
C LYS A 5 -24.68 -5.63 -7.46
N SER A 6 -24.75 -6.94 -7.24
CA SER A 6 -25.99 -7.72 -7.35
C SER A 6 -26.94 -7.54 -6.16
N LEU A 7 -26.48 -6.92 -5.06
CA LEU A 7 -27.31 -6.68 -3.89
C LEU A 7 -28.37 -5.62 -4.20
N GLU A 8 -29.61 -5.86 -3.82
CA GLU A 8 -30.71 -4.89 -3.97
C GLU A 8 -30.42 -3.58 -3.25
N ASN A 9 -29.92 -3.66 -2.03
CA ASN A 9 -29.45 -2.52 -1.27
C ASN A 9 -27.93 -2.42 -1.40
N LYS A 10 -27.47 -1.46 -2.21
CA LYS A 10 -26.03 -1.19 -2.41
C LYS A 10 -25.37 -0.82 -1.08
N ALA A 11 -24.13 -1.29 -0.90
CA ALA A 11 -23.32 -1.02 0.29
C ALA A 11 -23.88 -1.55 1.62
N THR A 12 -24.82 -2.48 1.61
CA THR A 12 -25.37 -3.10 2.83
C THR A 12 -24.29 -3.84 3.61
N TYR A 13 -23.39 -4.51 2.91
CA TYR A 13 -22.25 -5.22 3.51
C TYR A 13 -20.95 -4.57 3.02
N PRO A 14 -20.18 -3.92 3.92
CA PRO A 14 -18.87 -3.39 3.53
C PRO A 14 -17.86 -4.52 3.30
N PHE A 15 -17.14 -4.42 2.19
CA PHE A 15 -16.02 -5.30 1.87
C PHE A 15 -14.74 -4.49 1.91
N HIS A 16 -13.77 -4.93 2.71
CA HIS A 16 -12.44 -4.34 2.72
C HIS A 16 -11.46 -5.32 2.10
N ILE A 17 -10.93 -4.96 0.94
CA ILE A 17 -9.92 -5.74 0.22
C ILE A 17 -8.58 -5.08 0.49
N VAL A 18 -7.63 -5.84 1.03
CA VAL A 18 -6.26 -5.39 1.25
C VAL A 18 -5.35 -6.16 0.30
N LEU A 19 -4.63 -5.45 -0.54
CA LEU A 19 -3.64 -6.02 -1.47
C LEU A 19 -2.24 -5.73 -0.94
N GLU A 20 -1.55 -6.76 -0.51
CA GLU A 20 -0.12 -6.72 -0.22
C GLU A 20 0.67 -6.88 -1.52
N GLU A 21 1.83 -6.21 -1.63
CA GLU A 21 2.61 -6.10 -2.87
C GLU A 21 1.75 -5.65 -4.07
N ALA A 22 0.92 -4.64 -3.83
CA ALA A 22 -0.12 -4.18 -4.75
C ALA A 22 0.41 -3.84 -6.15
N HIS A 23 1.68 -3.46 -6.30
CA HIS A 23 2.33 -3.21 -7.58
C HIS A 23 2.32 -4.42 -8.53
N ARG A 24 2.07 -5.64 -8.03
CA ARG A 24 1.95 -6.84 -8.86
C ARG A 24 0.60 -6.98 -9.55
N TYR A 25 -0.42 -6.30 -9.02
CA TYR A 25 -1.82 -6.45 -9.46
C TYR A 25 -2.39 -5.16 -10.06
N VAL A 26 -1.86 -4.03 -9.65
CA VAL A 26 -2.38 -2.69 -9.95
C VAL A 26 -1.30 -1.88 -10.67
N GLN A 27 -0.91 -2.34 -11.85
CA GLN A 27 0.13 -1.72 -12.69
C GLN A 27 -0.46 -0.76 -13.72
N ASN A 28 0.38 0.14 -14.24
CA ASN A 28 0.02 0.99 -15.39
C ASN A 28 -0.08 0.20 -16.70
N ASP A 29 0.55 -0.99 -16.77
CA ASP A 29 0.52 -1.82 -17.96
C ASP A 29 -0.80 -2.57 -18.10
N ASN A 30 -1.24 -2.58 -19.33
CA ASN A 30 -2.50 -3.08 -19.83
C ASN A 30 -2.64 -4.62 -19.73
N ASP A 31 -2.84 -5.16 -18.55
CA ASP A 31 -3.43 -6.49 -18.39
C ASP A 31 -4.91 -6.52 -18.83
N THR A 32 -5.20 -5.73 -19.88
CA THR A 32 -6.49 -5.67 -20.57
C THR A 32 -6.77 -6.92 -21.38
N TYR A 33 -5.80 -7.83 -21.54
CA TYR A 33 -5.91 -8.96 -22.45
C TYR A 33 -7.00 -9.98 -22.12
N LEU A 34 -7.39 -10.16 -20.85
CA LEU A 34 -8.40 -11.14 -20.46
C LEU A 34 -9.78 -10.52 -20.19
N LEU A 35 -9.85 -9.31 -19.66
CA LEU A 35 -11.11 -8.70 -19.21
C LEU A 35 -11.41 -7.35 -19.87
N GLY A 36 -10.51 -6.82 -20.69
CA GLY A 36 -10.67 -5.51 -21.34
C GLY A 36 -10.53 -4.30 -20.43
N TYR A 37 -10.29 -4.49 -19.13
CA TYR A 37 -10.07 -3.43 -18.14
C TYR A 37 -9.38 -3.98 -16.88
N ASN A 38 -8.65 -3.10 -16.17
CA ASN A 38 -8.11 -3.45 -14.87
C ASN A 38 -9.22 -3.40 -13.81
N ILE A 39 -9.53 -4.54 -13.20
CA ILE A 39 -10.60 -4.66 -12.19
C ILE A 39 -10.32 -3.77 -10.97
N PHE A 40 -9.07 -3.60 -10.59
CA PHE A 40 -8.70 -2.77 -9.43
C PHE A 40 -8.89 -1.28 -9.70
N ASP A 41 -8.56 -0.80 -10.90
CA ASP A 41 -8.86 0.57 -11.31
C ASP A 41 -10.37 0.84 -11.30
N ARG A 42 -11.16 -0.14 -11.66
CA ARG A 42 -12.61 -0.04 -11.57
C ARG A 42 -13.12 0.00 -10.13
N ILE A 43 -12.55 -0.84 -9.25
CA ILE A 43 -12.89 -0.83 -7.82
C ILE A 43 -12.51 0.51 -7.20
N THR A 44 -11.37 1.10 -7.53
CA THR A 44 -10.96 2.41 -6.98
C THR A 44 -11.93 3.52 -7.38
N LYS A 45 -12.46 3.50 -8.60
CA LYS A 45 -13.40 4.51 -9.12
C LYS A 45 -14.84 4.32 -8.61
N GLU A 46 -15.30 3.10 -8.53
CA GLU A 46 -16.73 2.79 -8.32
C GLU A 46 -17.01 2.08 -6.99
N GLY A 47 -16.03 1.48 -6.36
CA GLY A 47 -16.19 0.57 -5.20
C GLY A 47 -16.98 1.20 -4.07
N ARG A 48 -16.76 2.49 -3.77
CA ARG A 48 -17.47 3.22 -2.72
C ARG A 48 -18.99 3.11 -2.83
N LYS A 49 -19.52 3.13 -4.06
CA LYS A 49 -20.97 3.03 -4.29
C LYS A 49 -21.57 1.68 -3.87
N TYR A 50 -20.71 0.68 -3.80
CA TYR A 50 -21.08 -0.70 -3.50
C TYR A 50 -20.55 -1.17 -2.14
N GLY A 51 -19.99 -0.25 -1.34
CA GLY A 51 -19.38 -0.58 -0.05
C GLY A 51 -18.07 -1.33 -0.16
N VAL A 52 -17.39 -1.31 -1.32
CA VAL A 52 -16.10 -1.95 -1.50
C VAL A 52 -14.99 -0.94 -1.28
N LEU A 53 -14.14 -1.21 -0.29
CA LEU A 53 -12.97 -0.42 0.07
C LEU A 53 -11.72 -1.19 -0.35
N LEU A 54 -10.74 -0.48 -0.91
CA LEU A 54 -9.47 -1.05 -1.35
C LEU A 54 -8.33 -0.43 -0.55
N GLY A 55 -7.55 -1.28 0.11
CA GLY A 55 -6.27 -0.93 0.73
C GLY A 55 -5.12 -1.46 -0.12
N LEU A 56 -4.21 -0.58 -0.51
CA LEU A 56 -3.03 -0.92 -1.30
C LEU A 56 -1.79 -0.81 -0.43
N ILE A 57 -1.02 -1.89 -0.33
CA ILE A 57 0.25 -1.93 0.38
C ILE A 57 1.34 -2.26 -0.64
N THR A 58 2.36 -1.42 -0.74
CA THR A 58 3.47 -1.62 -1.67
C THR A 58 4.77 -1.04 -1.15
N GLN A 59 5.87 -1.66 -1.54
CA GLN A 59 7.22 -1.14 -1.36
C GLN A 59 7.71 -0.38 -2.61
N ARG A 60 6.94 -0.44 -3.72
CA ARG A 60 7.30 0.15 -5.02
C ARG A 60 6.16 1.03 -5.55
N PRO A 61 5.93 2.20 -4.94
CA PRO A 61 4.83 3.07 -5.34
C PRO A 61 4.92 3.52 -6.81
N SER A 62 6.13 3.67 -7.35
CA SER A 62 6.32 4.07 -8.76
C SER A 62 5.92 3.00 -9.79
N GLU A 63 5.60 1.78 -9.36
CA GLU A 63 5.08 0.71 -10.21
C GLU A 63 3.55 0.59 -10.15
N LEU A 64 2.89 1.33 -9.24
CA LEU A 64 1.43 1.37 -9.14
C LEU A 64 0.80 2.20 -10.26
N SER A 65 -0.42 1.84 -10.61
CA SER A 65 -1.27 2.61 -11.52
C SER A 65 -1.52 4.02 -10.98
N GLU A 66 -1.26 5.04 -11.81
CA GLU A 66 -1.57 6.44 -11.52
C GLU A 66 -3.05 6.64 -11.20
N THR A 67 -3.92 5.93 -11.93
CA THR A 67 -5.35 5.94 -11.67
C THR A 67 -5.67 5.45 -10.26
N ALA A 68 -5.07 4.35 -9.81
CA ALA A 68 -5.32 3.80 -8.49
C ALA A 68 -4.84 4.76 -7.39
N ILE A 69 -3.64 5.31 -7.50
CA ILE A 69 -3.09 6.24 -6.49
C ILE A 69 -3.90 7.54 -6.44
N SER A 70 -4.27 8.12 -7.57
CA SER A 70 -5.04 9.37 -7.61
C SER A 70 -6.44 9.25 -6.99
N GLN A 71 -6.98 8.04 -6.92
CA GLN A 71 -8.27 7.76 -6.28
C GLN A 71 -8.15 7.38 -4.78
N CYS A 72 -6.94 7.21 -4.27
CA CYS A 72 -6.74 6.99 -2.84
C CYS A 72 -7.10 8.24 -2.05
N SER A 73 -7.92 8.06 -1.01
CA SER A 73 -8.35 9.17 -0.15
C SER A 73 -7.41 9.42 1.02
N ASN A 74 -6.67 8.39 1.45
CA ASN A 74 -5.78 8.44 2.60
C ASN A 74 -4.48 7.71 2.29
N PHE A 75 -3.39 8.22 2.86
CA PHE A 75 -2.03 7.72 2.65
C PHE A 75 -1.32 7.54 3.99
N LEU A 76 -0.64 6.40 4.11
CA LEU A 76 0.30 6.10 5.18
C LEU A 76 1.65 5.81 4.53
N ILE A 77 2.54 6.79 4.53
CA ILE A 77 3.83 6.68 3.86
C ILE A 77 4.92 6.48 4.90
N PHE A 78 5.49 5.30 4.92
CA PHE A 78 6.68 4.97 5.69
C PHE A 78 7.92 5.54 5.02
N LYS A 79 9.10 5.28 5.59
CA LYS A 79 10.36 5.76 5.03
C LYS A 79 10.55 5.29 3.58
N VAL A 80 10.70 6.25 2.68
CA VAL A 80 11.02 6.03 1.25
C VAL A 80 12.28 6.81 0.92
N GLN A 81 13.25 6.14 0.30
CA GLN A 81 14.56 6.76 -0.02
C GLN A 81 14.91 6.69 -1.51
N HIS A 82 14.31 5.74 -2.25
CA HIS A 82 14.64 5.58 -3.67
C HIS A 82 14.13 6.78 -4.47
N PRO A 83 14.99 7.48 -5.25
CA PRO A 83 14.62 8.74 -5.91
C PRO A 83 13.40 8.64 -6.83
N LYS A 84 13.26 7.53 -7.57
CA LYS A 84 12.11 7.31 -8.46
C LYS A 84 10.79 7.29 -7.68
N ASP A 85 10.77 6.57 -6.55
CA ASP A 85 9.58 6.46 -5.71
C ASP A 85 9.25 7.78 -5.00
N VAL A 86 10.27 8.49 -4.55
CA VAL A 86 10.12 9.83 -3.95
C VAL A 86 9.52 10.81 -4.95
N ASN A 87 10.02 10.84 -6.18
CA ASN A 87 9.49 11.72 -7.22
C ASN A 87 8.06 11.34 -7.59
N TYR A 88 7.78 10.04 -7.71
CA TYR A 88 6.44 9.56 -7.98
C TYR A 88 5.43 9.96 -6.89
N ILE A 89 5.82 9.84 -5.62
CA ILE A 89 4.99 10.28 -4.50
C ILE A 89 4.70 11.78 -4.59
N LYS A 90 5.71 12.60 -4.93
CA LYS A 90 5.54 14.05 -5.11
C LYS A 90 4.52 14.40 -6.19
N GLU A 91 4.53 13.67 -7.30
CA GLU A 91 3.69 13.94 -8.45
C GLU A 91 2.26 13.43 -8.26
N MET A 92 2.13 12.25 -7.66
CA MET A 92 0.85 11.53 -7.61
C MET A 92 0.04 11.79 -6.35
N VAL A 93 0.68 12.13 -5.24
CA VAL A 93 -0.03 12.33 -3.97
C VAL A 93 -0.54 13.76 -3.86
N PRO A 94 -1.87 13.97 -3.77
CA PRO A 94 -2.43 15.31 -3.70
C PRO A 94 -1.94 16.10 -2.49
N ASN A 95 -1.59 17.37 -2.71
CA ASN A 95 -1.24 18.35 -1.67
C ASN A 95 -0.01 17.99 -0.81
N ILE A 96 0.86 17.10 -1.26
CA ILE A 96 2.12 16.84 -0.57
C ILE A 96 3.09 18.00 -0.79
N THR A 97 3.74 18.45 0.29
CA THR A 97 4.75 19.53 0.23
C THR A 97 6.16 18.95 0.17
N GLU A 98 7.12 19.73 -0.35
CA GLU A 98 8.55 19.38 -0.33
C GLU A 98 9.04 19.07 1.10
N GLU A 99 8.63 19.88 2.07
CA GLU A 99 8.99 19.67 3.48
C GLU A 99 8.47 18.32 4.00
N THR A 100 7.24 17.93 3.61
CA THR A 100 6.67 16.64 3.99
C THR A 100 7.47 15.49 3.39
N VAL A 101 7.88 15.62 2.13
CA VAL A 101 8.70 14.60 1.45
C VAL A 101 10.07 14.44 2.12
N GLU A 102 10.73 15.54 2.49
CA GLU A 102 12.00 15.45 3.21
C GLU A 102 11.85 14.79 4.59
N LYS A 103 10.76 15.06 5.29
CA LYS A 103 10.45 14.37 6.55
C LYS A 103 10.24 12.86 6.35
N ILE A 104 9.57 12.45 5.28
CA ILE A 104 9.34 11.02 4.95
C ILE A 104 10.67 10.28 4.77
N LYS A 105 11.67 10.88 4.13
CA LYS A 105 12.99 10.27 3.94
C LYS A 105 13.73 9.97 5.26
N LEU A 106 13.43 10.73 6.29
CA LEU A 106 14.11 10.69 7.60
C LEU A 106 13.32 9.87 8.65
N LEU A 107 12.16 9.33 8.32
CA LEU A 107 11.35 8.59 9.28
C LEU A 107 12.08 7.38 9.84
N PRO A 108 12.06 7.17 11.15
CA PRO A 108 12.56 5.94 11.76
C PRO A 108 11.62 4.75 11.50
N PRO A 109 12.09 3.51 11.67
CA PRO A 109 11.25 2.32 11.57
C PRO A 109 10.02 2.39 12.49
N GLY A 110 8.88 1.87 12.02
CA GLY A 110 7.61 1.89 12.77
C GLY A 110 6.91 3.24 12.80
N MET A 111 7.42 4.24 12.08
CA MET A 111 6.76 5.54 11.92
C MET A 111 6.37 5.79 10.46
N CYS A 112 5.25 6.47 10.28
CA CYS A 112 4.81 6.92 8.96
C CYS A 112 4.32 8.37 8.99
N MET A 113 4.26 8.96 7.82
CA MET A 113 3.50 10.18 7.57
C MET A 113 2.10 9.79 7.13
N ALA A 114 1.08 10.21 7.89
CA ALA A 114 -0.33 9.98 7.60
C ALA A 114 -1.00 11.27 7.15
N PHE A 115 -1.74 11.23 6.04
CA PHE A 115 -2.49 12.37 5.51
C PHE A 115 -3.58 11.90 4.56
N GLY A 116 -4.46 12.83 4.16
CA GLY A 116 -5.61 12.57 3.30
C GLY A 116 -6.91 13.03 3.93
N SER A 117 -8.04 12.55 3.44
CA SER A 117 -9.37 13.01 3.86
C SER A 117 -9.72 12.67 5.32
N GLY A 118 -9.06 11.67 5.89
CA GLY A 118 -9.22 11.27 7.30
C GLY A 118 -8.39 12.11 8.29
N PHE A 119 -7.53 13.00 7.79
CA PHE A 119 -6.62 13.79 8.60
C PHE A 119 -6.80 15.28 8.29
N LYS A 120 -6.91 16.13 9.31
CA LYS A 120 -7.02 17.59 9.12
C LYS A 120 -5.72 18.20 8.57
N ILE A 121 -4.60 17.64 8.95
CA ILE A 121 -3.24 18.03 8.55
C ILE A 121 -2.37 16.77 8.43
N PRO A 122 -1.29 16.77 7.67
CA PRO A 122 -0.30 15.69 7.71
C PRO A 122 0.27 15.51 9.12
N VAL A 123 0.28 14.26 9.62
CA VAL A 123 0.77 13.92 10.96
C VAL A 123 1.76 12.77 10.90
N ILE A 124 2.77 12.80 11.78
CA ILE A 124 3.65 11.66 11.97
C ILE A 124 2.99 10.73 13.00
N VAL A 125 2.78 9.47 12.61
CA VAL A 125 2.20 8.43 13.44
C VAL A 125 3.26 7.38 13.75
N LYS A 126 3.38 7.01 15.02
CA LYS A 126 4.16 5.86 15.46
C LYS A 126 3.22 4.71 15.72
N PHE A 127 3.51 3.57 15.11
CA PHE A 127 2.76 2.33 15.36
C PHE A 127 3.29 1.61 16.58
N ASP A 128 2.38 1.07 17.39
CA ASP A 128 2.72 0.15 18.44
C ASP A 128 3.15 -1.20 17.86
N MET A 129 3.97 -1.92 18.60
CA MET A 129 4.29 -3.30 18.22
C MET A 129 3.04 -4.15 18.33
N PRO A 130 2.75 -4.98 17.31
CA PRO A 130 1.59 -5.86 17.37
C PRO A 130 1.73 -6.90 18.49
N ASN A 131 0.60 -7.24 19.09
CA ASN A 131 0.52 -8.29 20.09
C ASN A 131 -0.56 -9.31 19.66
N PRO A 132 -0.19 -10.57 19.35
CA PRO A 132 1.15 -11.17 19.45
C PRO A 132 2.13 -10.59 18.43
N ALA A 133 3.42 -10.62 18.77
CA ALA A 133 4.48 -10.20 17.87
C ALA A 133 4.51 -11.10 16.62
N PRO A 134 4.81 -10.54 15.41
CA PRO A 134 4.94 -11.36 14.21
C PRO A 134 6.01 -12.43 14.40
N ASN A 135 5.69 -13.66 14.00
CA ASN A 135 6.67 -14.74 14.00
C ASN A 135 7.52 -14.65 12.73
N SER A 136 8.41 -13.66 12.68
CA SER A 136 9.37 -13.46 11.60
C SER A 136 10.78 -13.69 12.18
N ALA A 137 11.38 -14.84 11.90
CA ALA A 137 12.76 -15.10 12.21
C ALA A 137 13.61 -14.91 10.96
N SER A 138 14.59 -14.03 11.04
CA SER A 138 15.67 -14.00 10.05
C SER A 138 16.57 -15.20 10.29
N CYS A 139 16.98 -15.90 9.24
CA CYS A 139 17.96 -16.96 9.36
C CYS A 139 19.27 -16.37 9.94
N ASP A 140 19.76 -16.94 11.01
CA ASP A 140 21.10 -16.63 11.52
C ASP A 140 22.14 -17.30 10.63
N ILE A 141 22.57 -16.56 9.62
CA ILE A 141 23.52 -17.02 8.59
C ILE A 141 24.84 -17.42 9.26
N THR A 142 25.30 -16.66 10.25
CA THR A 142 26.58 -16.90 10.92
C THR A 142 26.60 -18.24 11.62
N ASN A 143 25.57 -18.54 12.38
CA ASN A 143 25.46 -19.79 13.12
C ASN A 143 25.00 -20.98 12.25
N SER A 144 24.27 -20.72 11.16
CA SER A 144 23.76 -21.79 10.29
C SER A 144 24.76 -22.25 9.23
N TRP A 145 25.61 -21.36 8.71
CA TRP A 145 26.57 -21.71 7.65
C TRP A 145 27.91 -22.28 8.16
N PHE A 146 28.26 -21.99 9.37
CA PHE A 146 29.53 -22.43 9.98
C PHE A 146 29.37 -23.58 11.00
N VAL A 147 28.21 -24.23 11.02
CA VAL A 147 28.08 -25.49 11.75
C VAL A 147 28.89 -26.54 10.99
N GLU A 148 30.01 -27.00 11.58
CA GLU A 148 30.72 -28.17 11.09
C GLU A 148 29.72 -29.34 11.04
N VAL A 149 29.44 -29.83 9.84
CA VAL A 149 28.74 -31.09 9.66
C VAL A 149 29.66 -32.16 10.21
N GLY A 150 29.48 -32.52 11.47
CA GLY A 150 30.26 -33.53 12.12
C GLY A 150 30.19 -34.81 11.32
N GLY A 151 31.32 -35.15 10.72
CA GLY A 151 31.50 -36.40 10.00
C GLY A 151 31.25 -37.56 10.93
N LYS A 152 30.41 -38.48 10.50
CA LYS A 152 30.41 -39.87 10.91
C LYS A 152 31.07 -40.68 9.80
#